data_dca0b7746f5a27fb5fa9300c608749ac
#
_entry.id   dca0b7746f5a27fb5fa9300c608749ac
#
_cell.length_a   1.000
_cell.length_b   1.000
_cell.length_c   1.000
_cell.angle_alpha   90.00
_cell.angle_beta   90.00
_cell.angle_gamma   90.00
#
_symmetry.space_group_name_H-M   'P 1'
#
loop_
_entity.id
_entity.type
_entity.pdbx_description
1 polymer ?
#
loop_
_entity_poly.entity_id
_entity_poly.type
_entity_poly.pdbx_seq_one_letter_code
_entity_poly.pdbx_strand_id
1 'polypeptide(L)'
;MPKYFGTDGFRGEANKTLTVEHAFKIGRFIGHYYGKDHRCSVVIGKDTRRSSYMFEYALVAGLTASGADVSLMHVTTTPCVSYVVRTDDFDCGIMISASHNPYYDNGIKLFNNKGEKLEESVILEIEKYIDGEYPEIPFAERDKIGCA
;
A
#
# COMPACT_ATOMS: atom_id res chain seq x y z
N MET A 1 -14.32 -11.77 -7.14
CA MET A 1 -12.98 -12.21 -7.60
C MET A 1 -12.09 -11.00 -7.84
N PRO A 2 -10.97 -10.89 -7.14
CA PRO A 2 -10.09 -9.76 -7.38
C PRO A 2 -9.53 -9.76 -8.81
N LYS A 3 -9.40 -8.58 -9.37
CA LYS A 3 -8.95 -8.35 -10.73
C LYS A 3 -7.44 -8.12 -10.82
N TYR A 4 -6.89 -7.35 -9.87
CA TYR A 4 -5.46 -7.01 -9.82
C TYR A 4 -4.72 -7.77 -8.74
N PHE A 5 -5.36 -7.96 -7.59
CA PHE A 5 -4.74 -8.57 -6.42
C PHE A 5 -4.96 -10.07 -6.42
N GLY A 6 -3.90 -10.83 -6.67
CA GLY A 6 -3.91 -12.28 -6.53
C GLY A 6 -3.53 -12.71 -5.11
N THR A 7 -3.20 -13.99 -4.96
CA THR A 7 -2.79 -14.57 -3.68
C THR A 7 -1.57 -13.85 -3.08
N ASP A 8 -0.66 -13.41 -3.95
CA ASP A 8 0.61 -12.77 -3.55
C ASP A 8 0.59 -11.25 -3.75
N GLY A 9 -0.59 -10.63 -3.72
CA GLY A 9 -0.72 -9.20 -3.92
C GLY A 9 -0.87 -8.81 -5.38
N PHE A 10 -0.66 -7.53 -5.66
CA PHE A 10 -0.73 -6.99 -7.01
C PHE A 10 0.66 -7.08 -7.63
N ARG A 11 0.88 -8.04 -8.50
CA ARG A 11 2.17 -8.26 -9.16
C ARG A 11 2.09 -7.94 -10.64
N GLY A 12 3.20 -7.46 -11.18
CA GLY A 12 3.30 -7.19 -12.61
C GLY A 12 4.64 -6.60 -12.97
N GLU A 13 4.85 -6.42 -14.27
CA GLU A 13 6.05 -5.75 -14.74
C GLU A 13 5.97 -4.26 -14.44
N ALA A 14 6.99 -3.73 -13.78
CA ALA A 14 7.01 -2.34 -13.35
C ALA A 14 6.87 -1.39 -14.53
N ASN A 15 5.97 -0.42 -14.40
CA ASN A 15 5.62 0.58 -15.39
C ASN A 15 4.92 0.04 -16.65
N LYS A 16 4.52 -1.22 -16.63
CA LYS A 16 3.71 -1.79 -17.71
C LYS A 16 2.35 -2.25 -17.19
N THR A 17 2.34 -3.25 -16.30
CA THR A 17 1.10 -3.76 -15.74
C THR A 17 0.89 -3.29 -14.30
N LEU A 18 1.97 -2.99 -13.58
CA LEU A 18 1.91 -2.38 -12.26
C LEU A 18 2.62 -1.02 -12.35
N THR A 19 1.87 0.06 -12.14
CA THR A 19 2.37 1.42 -12.36
C THR A 19 2.37 2.24 -11.08
N VAL A 20 3.07 3.39 -11.13
CA VAL A 20 3.05 4.34 -10.01
C VAL A 20 1.66 4.88 -9.74
N GLU A 21 0.83 4.97 -10.78
CA GLU A 21 -0.55 5.42 -10.61
C GLU A 21 -1.36 4.43 -9.79
N HIS A 22 -1.15 3.12 -10.03
CA HIS A 22 -1.77 2.08 -9.19
C HIS A 22 -1.32 2.23 -7.74
N ALA A 23 -0.03 2.38 -7.51
CA ALA A 23 0.52 2.52 -6.16
C ALA A 23 -0.01 3.78 -5.46
N PHE A 24 -0.04 4.90 -6.18
CA PHE A 24 -0.58 6.14 -5.65
C PHE A 24 -2.04 5.97 -5.22
N LYS A 25 -2.85 5.35 -6.07
CA LYS A 25 -4.27 5.11 -5.76
C LYS A 25 -4.45 4.17 -4.58
N ILE A 26 -3.64 3.13 -4.48
CA ILE A 26 -3.66 2.23 -3.33
C ILE A 26 -3.42 3.03 -2.04
N GLY A 27 -2.42 3.90 -2.06
CA GLY A 27 -2.12 4.76 -0.91
C GLY A 27 -3.26 5.71 -0.59
N ARG A 28 -3.84 6.34 -1.60
CA ARG A 28 -4.97 7.24 -1.43
C ARG A 28 -6.15 6.54 -0.75
N PHE A 29 -6.48 5.36 -1.23
CA PHE A 29 -7.59 4.59 -0.67
C PHE A 29 -7.31 4.19 0.78
N ILE A 30 -6.14 3.61 1.05
CA ILE A 30 -5.82 3.10 2.38
C ILE A 30 -5.83 4.23 3.40
N GLY A 31 -5.21 5.36 3.08
CA GLY A 31 -5.18 6.51 4.00
C GLY A 31 -6.57 7.03 4.33
N HIS A 32 -7.45 7.05 3.35
CA HIS A 32 -8.82 7.49 3.55
C HIS A 32 -9.64 6.46 4.32
N TYR A 33 -9.56 5.19 3.90
CA TYR A 33 -10.39 4.12 4.45
C TYR A 33 -10.12 3.89 5.95
N TYR A 34 -8.85 3.83 6.32
CA TYR A 34 -8.47 3.60 7.72
C TYR A 34 -8.36 4.89 8.53
N GLY A 35 -8.51 6.03 7.89
CA GLY A 35 -8.39 7.34 8.54
C GLY A 35 -9.70 7.98 8.94
N LYS A 36 -10.81 7.27 8.90
CA LYS A 36 -12.13 7.87 9.15
C LYS A 36 -12.33 8.27 10.61
N ASP A 37 -11.87 7.45 11.55
CA ASP A 37 -12.09 7.68 12.97
C ASP A 37 -10.86 8.19 13.72
N HIS A 38 -9.68 8.00 13.13
CA HIS A 38 -8.41 8.39 13.71
C HIS A 38 -7.42 8.59 12.59
N ARG A 39 -6.23 9.11 12.90
CA ARG A 39 -5.19 9.26 11.88
C ARG A 39 -4.66 7.87 11.52
N CYS A 40 -4.76 7.53 10.24
CA CYS A 40 -4.27 6.24 9.74
C CYS A 40 -2.75 6.16 9.90
N SER A 41 -2.26 5.01 10.33
CA SER A 41 -0.82 4.74 10.41
C SER A 41 -0.51 3.48 9.62
N VAL A 42 0.50 3.58 8.76
CA VAL A 42 0.89 2.51 7.85
C VAL A 42 2.39 2.30 7.92
N VAL A 43 2.81 1.04 7.88
CA VAL A 43 4.23 0.71 7.77
C VAL A 43 4.51 0.09 6.41
N ILE A 44 5.60 0.49 5.78
CA ILE A 44 6.00 0.00 4.46
C ILE A 44 7.39 -0.59 4.52
N GLY A 45 7.54 -1.79 3.98
CA GLY A 45 8.83 -2.41 3.74
C GLY A 45 9.01 -2.68 2.26
N LYS A 46 10.24 -2.86 1.82
CA LYS A 46 10.54 -3.13 0.42
C LYS A 46 11.74 -4.05 0.29
N ASP A 47 11.86 -4.70 -0.86
CA ASP A 47 13.07 -5.42 -1.22
C ASP A 47 14.05 -4.48 -1.95
N THR A 48 15.12 -5.04 -2.49
CA THR A 48 16.19 -4.26 -3.12
C THR A 48 15.96 -3.96 -4.60
N ARG A 49 14.81 -4.32 -5.17
CA ARG A 49 14.54 -4.06 -6.58
C ARG A 49 14.58 -2.57 -6.87
N ARG A 50 15.11 -2.23 -8.06
CA ARG A 50 15.20 -0.83 -8.48
C ARG A 50 13.83 -0.13 -8.39
N SER A 51 12.78 -0.80 -8.88
CA SER A 51 11.43 -0.22 -8.90
C SER A 51 10.78 -0.12 -7.52
N SER A 52 11.31 -0.82 -6.51
CA SER A 52 10.72 -0.75 -5.15
C SER A 52 10.77 0.66 -4.59
N TYR A 53 11.80 1.43 -4.88
CA TYR A 53 11.92 2.82 -4.45
C TYR A 53 10.84 3.69 -5.09
N MET A 54 10.63 3.52 -6.39
CA MET A 54 9.59 4.24 -7.14
C MET A 54 8.21 3.96 -6.55
N PHE A 55 7.89 2.70 -6.30
CA PHE A 55 6.59 2.33 -5.74
C PHE A 55 6.44 2.80 -4.30
N GLU A 56 7.50 2.75 -3.52
CA GLU A 56 7.49 3.27 -2.16
C GLU A 56 7.12 4.75 -2.15
N TYR A 57 7.77 5.55 -3.00
CA TYR A 57 7.49 6.99 -3.07
C TYR A 57 6.05 7.26 -3.51
N ALA A 58 5.54 6.50 -4.47
CA ALA A 58 4.16 6.66 -4.93
C ALA A 58 3.15 6.31 -3.83
N LEU A 59 3.39 5.23 -3.09
CA LEU A 59 2.56 4.84 -1.95
C LEU A 59 2.59 5.90 -0.85
N VAL A 60 3.78 6.40 -0.52
CA VAL A 60 3.94 7.45 0.49
C VAL A 60 3.19 8.70 0.09
N ALA A 61 3.32 9.12 -1.17
CA ALA A 61 2.60 10.29 -1.67
C ALA A 61 1.08 10.12 -1.54
N GLY A 62 0.57 8.97 -1.94
CA GLY A 62 -0.87 8.69 -1.83
C GLY A 62 -1.37 8.65 -0.41
N LEU A 63 -0.62 7.99 0.47
CA LEU A 63 -0.98 7.85 1.88
C LEU A 63 -0.99 9.21 2.59
N THR A 64 0.08 9.97 2.44
CA THR A 64 0.19 11.27 3.12
C THR A 64 -0.80 12.28 2.56
N ALA A 65 -1.08 12.23 1.26
CA ALA A 65 -2.09 13.09 0.63
C ALA A 65 -3.50 12.77 1.15
N SER A 66 -3.72 11.58 1.68
CA SER A 66 -5.00 11.19 2.28
C SER A 66 -4.99 11.30 3.80
N GLY A 67 -3.92 11.83 4.38
CA GLY A 67 -3.85 12.10 5.82
C GLY A 67 -3.22 10.98 6.66
N ALA A 68 -2.62 9.98 6.04
CA ALA A 68 -2.00 8.89 6.79
C ALA A 68 -0.55 9.23 7.14
N ASP A 69 -0.12 8.79 8.33
CA ASP A 69 1.28 8.80 8.69
C ASP A 69 1.92 7.49 8.26
N VAL A 70 3.14 7.55 7.79
CA VAL A 70 3.83 6.40 7.22
C VAL A 70 5.16 6.19 7.91
N SER A 71 5.43 4.95 8.29
CA SER A 71 6.73 4.55 8.83
C SER A 71 7.42 3.67 7.79
N LEU A 72 8.63 4.03 7.42
CA LEU A 72 9.39 3.31 6.40
C LEU A 72 10.42 2.39 7.06
N MET A 73 10.28 1.09 6.82
CA MET A 73 11.25 0.10 7.30
C MET A 73 12.43 -0.03 6.37
N HIS A 74 12.34 0.60 5.20
CA HIS A 74 13.36 0.49 4.15
C HIS A 74 13.47 -0.97 3.67
N VAL A 75 14.67 -1.45 3.41
CA VAL A 75 14.86 -2.82 2.91
C VAL A 75 14.68 -3.82 4.05
N THR A 76 13.71 -4.72 3.88
CA THR A 76 13.37 -5.69 4.92
C THR A 76 12.71 -6.92 4.27
N THR A 77 12.20 -7.82 5.10
CA THR A 77 11.53 -9.05 4.63
C THR A 77 10.01 -8.95 4.84
N THR A 78 9.28 -9.74 4.08
CA THR A 78 7.82 -9.81 4.20
C THR A 78 7.38 -10.21 5.62
N PRO A 79 7.94 -11.27 6.24
CA PRO A 79 7.58 -11.61 7.62
C PRO A 79 7.83 -10.50 8.62
N CYS A 80 8.85 -9.69 8.40
CA CYS A 80 9.18 -8.58 9.29
C CYS A 80 8.09 -7.51 9.25
N VAL A 81 7.58 -7.17 8.06
CA VAL A 81 6.48 -6.21 7.92
C VAL A 81 5.24 -6.73 8.63
N SER A 82 4.87 -7.99 8.39
CA SER A 82 3.71 -8.60 9.02
C SER A 82 3.82 -8.56 10.54
N TYR A 83 4.99 -8.87 11.06
CA TYR A 83 5.25 -8.86 12.51
C TYR A 83 5.08 -7.45 13.11
N VAL A 84 5.68 -6.45 12.47
CA VAL A 84 5.65 -5.06 12.96
C VAL A 84 4.22 -4.51 12.94
N VAL A 85 3.45 -4.82 11.91
CA VAL A 85 2.06 -4.35 11.82
C VAL A 85 1.28 -4.76 13.06
N ARG A 86 1.37 -6.03 13.45
CA ARG A 86 0.54 -6.53 14.56
C ARG A 86 1.09 -6.19 15.94
N THR A 87 2.41 -5.95 16.05
CA THR A 87 3.03 -5.68 17.35
C THR A 87 3.09 -4.19 17.69
N ASP A 88 3.12 -3.33 16.67
CA ASP A 88 3.32 -1.89 16.86
C ASP A 88 2.07 -1.06 16.52
N ASP A 89 0.91 -1.71 16.46
CA ASP A 89 -0.39 -1.04 16.32
C ASP A 89 -0.56 -0.21 15.04
N PHE A 90 -0.07 -0.71 13.91
CA PHE A 90 -0.35 -0.07 12.63
C PHE A 90 -1.71 -0.53 12.10
N ASP A 91 -2.39 0.36 11.39
CA ASP A 91 -3.67 0.02 10.74
C ASP A 91 -3.48 -0.92 9.56
N CYS A 92 -2.36 -0.78 8.86
CA CYS A 92 -2.08 -1.52 7.64
C CYS A 92 -0.58 -1.64 7.43
N GLY A 93 -0.17 -2.72 6.80
CA GLY A 93 1.21 -2.91 6.38
C GLY A 93 1.29 -3.14 4.89
N ILE A 94 2.38 -2.67 4.28
CA ILE A 94 2.60 -2.83 2.84
C ILE A 94 4.00 -3.38 2.63
N MET A 95 4.10 -4.44 1.82
CA MET A 95 5.39 -4.97 1.40
C MET A 95 5.52 -4.85 -0.11
N ILE A 96 6.60 -4.24 -0.55
CA ILE A 96 6.90 -4.07 -1.97
C ILE A 96 7.93 -5.11 -2.37
N SER A 97 7.48 -6.17 -3.03
CA SER A 97 8.35 -7.27 -3.45
C SER A 97 7.61 -8.18 -4.41
N ALA A 98 8.33 -8.79 -5.31
CA ALA A 98 7.81 -9.84 -6.19
C ALA A 98 8.51 -11.18 -5.94
N SER A 99 9.12 -11.34 -4.77
CA SER A 99 9.76 -12.61 -4.34
C SER A 99 10.80 -13.09 -5.35
N HIS A 100 10.55 -14.22 -6.04
CA HIS A 100 11.49 -14.78 -7.00
C HIS A 100 11.24 -14.37 -8.44
N ASN A 101 10.29 -13.49 -8.70
CA ASN A 101 10.01 -13.05 -10.07
C ASN A 101 11.23 -12.31 -10.66
N PRO A 102 11.32 -12.18 -12.00
CA PRO A 102 12.43 -11.45 -12.62
C PRO A 102 12.60 -10.04 -12.06
N TYR A 103 13.80 -9.49 -12.22
CA TYR A 103 14.14 -8.19 -11.60
C TYR A 103 13.26 -7.03 -12.08
N TYR A 104 12.68 -7.14 -13.26
CA TYR A 104 11.83 -6.07 -13.84
C TYR A 104 10.38 -6.15 -13.33
N ASP A 105 10.00 -7.20 -12.63
CA ASP A 105 8.70 -7.30 -11.97
C ASP A 105 8.76 -6.67 -10.60
N ASN A 106 7.57 -6.35 -10.07
CA ASN A 106 7.43 -6.00 -8.66
C ASN A 106 6.03 -6.38 -8.19
N GLY A 107 5.76 -6.11 -6.93
CA GLY A 107 4.47 -6.42 -6.35
C GLY A 107 4.20 -5.60 -5.12
N ILE A 108 2.91 -5.41 -4.83
CA ILE A 108 2.45 -4.71 -3.64
C ILE A 108 1.54 -5.67 -2.87
N LYS A 109 1.97 -6.02 -1.67
CA LYS A 109 1.23 -6.92 -0.79
C LYS A 109 0.73 -6.13 0.41
N LEU A 110 -0.56 -6.30 0.74
CA LEU A 110 -1.22 -5.53 1.78
C LEU A 110 -1.57 -6.44 2.97
N PHE A 111 -1.31 -5.95 4.18
CA PHE A 111 -1.61 -6.65 5.43
C PHE A 111 -2.56 -5.82 6.27
N ASN A 112 -3.49 -6.50 6.96
CA ASN A 112 -4.37 -5.86 7.92
C ASN A 112 -3.62 -5.65 9.26
N ASN A 113 -4.31 -5.10 10.25
CA ASN A 113 -3.71 -4.80 11.55
C ASN A 113 -3.30 -6.05 12.37
N LYS A 114 -3.68 -7.22 11.91
CA LYS A 114 -3.26 -8.49 12.52
C LYS A 114 -2.05 -9.10 11.82
N GLY A 115 -1.52 -8.41 10.82
CA GLY A 115 -0.40 -8.93 10.03
C GLY A 115 -0.81 -10.00 9.03
N GLU A 116 -2.09 -10.13 8.76
CA GLU A 116 -2.63 -11.11 7.81
C GLU A 116 -2.95 -10.41 6.48
N LYS A 117 -3.13 -11.20 5.43
CA LYS A 117 -3.55 -10.67 4.15
C LYS A 117 -4.81 -9.83 4.32
N LEU A 118 -4.85 -8.67 3.65
CA LEU A 118 -6.00 -7.77 3.71
C LEU A 118 -7.28 -8.49 3.26
N GLU A 119 -8.40 -8.19 3.92
CA GLU A 119 -9.69 -8.80 3.62
C GLU A 119 -10.09 -8.58 2.17
N GLU A 120 -10.69 -9.62 1.55
CA GLU A 120 -11.08 -9.53 0.14
C GLU A 120 -12.08 -8.41 -0.10
N SER A 121 -12.97 -8.14 0.85
CA SER A 121 -13.94 -7.04 0.71
C SER A 121 -13.24 -5.68 0.55
N VAL A 122 -12.17 -5.45 1.28
CA VAL A 122 -11.39 -4.21 1.18
C VAL A 122 -10.61 -4.18 -0.13
N ILE A 123 -10.01 -5.30 -0.50
CA ILE A 123 -9.29 -5.43 -1.78
C ILE A 123 -10.21 -5.07 -2.96
N LEU A 124 -11.44 -5.56 -2.95
CA LEU A 124 -12.38 -5.27 -4.04
C LEU A 124 -12.72 -3.78 -4.11
N GLU A 125 -12.81 -3.10 -2.96
CA GLU A 125 -13.05 -1.65 -2.94
C GLU A 125 -11.84 -0.88 -3.47
N ILE A 126 -10.63 -1.33 -3.15
CA ILE A 126 -9.40 -0.73 -3.69
C ILE A 126 -9.41 -0.84 -5.22
N GLU A 127 -9.78 -2.01 -5.74
CA GLU A 127 -9.83 -2.24 -7.19
C GLU A 127 -10.85 -1.35 -7.87
N LYS A 128 -12.01 -1.13 -7.24
CA LYS A 128 -12.99 -0.18 -7.76
C LYS A 128 -12.42 1.22 -7.85
N TYR A 129 -11.68 1.64 -6.82
CA TYR A 129 -11.05 2.96 -6.83
C TYR A 129 -10.00 3.06 -7.94
N ILE A 130 -9.20 2.02 -8.13
CA ILE A 130 -8.22 1.98 -9.23
C ILE A 130 -8.91 2.16 -10.58
N ASP A 131 -10.06 1.54 -10.77
CA ASP A 131 -10.80 1.58 -12.04
C ASP A 131 -11.69 2.82 -12.19
N GLY A 132 -11.68 3.72 -11.21
CA GLY A 132 -12.50 4.93 -11.27
C GLY A 132 -13.96 4.71 -10.94
N GLU A 133 -14.30 3.59 -10.31
CA GLU A 133 -15.68 3.22 -9.96
C GLU A 133 -15.98 3.39 -8.47
N TYR A 134 -15.32 4.32 -7.85
CA TYR A 134 -15.43 4.61 -6.41
C TYR A 134 -15.58 6.11 -6.22
N PRO A 135 -16.30 6.56 -5.18
CA PRO A 135 -16.43 8.00 -4.94
C PRO A 135 -15.07 8.69 -4.79
N GLU A 136 -15.00 9.93 -5.22
CA GLU A 136 -13.77 10.70 -5.15
C GLU A 136 -13.30 10.82 -3.71
N ILE A 137 -11.99 10.61 -3.50
CA ILE A 137 -11.39 10.72 -2.17
C ILE A 137 -10.81 12.13 -2.02
N PRO A 138 -11.24 12.88 -1.00
CA PRO A 138 -10.71 14.24 -0.82
C PRO A 138 -9.24 14.21 -0.41
N PHE A 139 -8.51 15.27 -0.79
CA PHE A 139 -7.15 15.45 -0.33
C PHE A 139 -7.14 16.07 1.07
N ALA A 140 -6.25 15.57 1.91
CA ALA A 140 -6.03 16.19 3.23
C ALA A 140 -5.40 17.56 3.05
N GLU A 141 -5.68 18.47 3.97
CA GLU A 141 -5.20 19.85 3.90
C GLU A 141 -4.55 20.24 5.21
N ARG A 142 -3.56 21.13 5.13
CA ARG A 142 -2.90 21.74 6.28
C ARG A 142 -2.38 20.68 7.27
N ASP A 143 -2.79 20.75 8.52
CA ASP A 143 -2.34 19.83 9.56
C ASP A 143 -2.92 18.41 9.44
N LYS A 144 -3.86 18.22 8.51
CA LYS A 144 -4.41 16.89 8.23
C LYS A 144 -3.53 16.09 7.28
N ILE A 145 -2.60 16.75 6.57
CA ILE A 145 -1.66 16.03 5.68
C ILE A 145 -0.80 15.12 6.53
N GLY A 146 -0.59 13.90 6.04
CA GLY A 146 0.22 12.91 6.74
C GLY A 146 1.71 13.17 6.62
N CYS A 147 2.47 12.42 7.40
CA CYS A 147 3.92 12.57 7.48
C CYS A 147 4.58 11.20 7.37
N ALA A 148 5.72 11.14 6.68
CA ALA A 148 6.49 9.91 6.56
C ALA A 148 7.73 9.92 7.47
#